data_7bde474e7178b3a1b56402d06d011f98
#
_entry.id   7bde474e7178b3a1b56402d06d011f98
#
_cell.length_a   1.000
_cell.length_b   1.000
_cell.length_c   1.000
_cell.angle_alpha   90.00
_cell.angle_beta   90.00
_cell.angle_gamma   90.00
#
_symmetry.space_group_name_H-M   'P 1'
#
loop_
_entity.id
_entity.type
_entity.pdbx_description
1 polymer ?
#
loop_
_entity_poly.entity_id
_entity_poly.type
_entity_poly.pdbx_seq_one_letter_code
_entity_poly.pdbx_strand_id
1 'polypeptide(L)'
;INTFTLPLVEKFGNDASAWTKTFCVFGLVAVAAFLINFFGTKERVKPASAGEDGKVKDVPFKEGLKALFKNKYWIMMTGMLALFFLMYSVNGGATVYYAKDILGDRNLVSTINGIFNVVQILAMFFIAMLVKRLGKKNVFAIGLVLDIIGMLLLNFAGGSMAGIVVSSVIRGIGNAC
;
A
#
# COMPACT_ATOMS: atom_id res chain seq x y z
N ILE A 1 4.38 8.99 -0.58
CA ILE A 1 5.82 9.12 -0.85
C ILE A 1 6.06 9.14 -2.35
N ASN A 2 5.72 8.10 -3.12
CA ASN A 2 6.02 7.99 -4.56
C ASN A 2 5.54 9.19 -5.41
N THR A 3 4.41 9.79 -5.07
CA THR A 3 3.84 10.95 -5.77
C THR A 3 4.66 12.23 -5.58
N PHE A 4 5.27 12.40 -4.39
CA PHE A 4 5.99 13.60 -4.03
C PHE A 4 7.51 13.48 -4.19
N THR A 5 8.04 12.29 -4.37
CA THR A 5 9.50 12.06 -4.42
C THR A 5 10.13 12.75 -5.60
N LEU A 6 9.65 12.51 -6.82
CA LEU A 6 10.23 13.11 -8.02
C LEU A 6 10.13 14.63 -8.04
N PRO A 7 8.97 15.28 -7.77
CA PRO A 7 8.88 16.72 -7.70
C PRO A 7 9.80 17.36 -6.65
N LEU A 8 10.02 16.67 -5.50
CA LEU A 8 10.94 17.16 -4.49
C LEU A 8 12.41 17.04 -4.94
N VAL A 9 12.79 15.94 -5.56
CA VAL A 9 14.14 15.73 -6.10
C VAL A 9 14.46 16.78 -7.16
N GLU A 10 13.53 17.07 -8.08
CA GLU A 10 13.68 18.12 -9.08
C GLU A 10 13.87 19.51 -8.45
N LYS A 11 13.07 19.80 -7.42
CA LYS A 11 13.20 21.08 -6.68
C LYS A 11 14.54 21.24 -5.97
N PHE A 12 15.18 20.14 -5.55
CA PHE A 12 16.48 20.16 -4.86
C PHE A 12 17.68 20.06 -5.81
N GLY A 13 17.46 20.02 -7.13
CA GLY A 13 18.54 20.09 -8.12
C GLY A 13 18.80 18.83 -8.94
N ASN A 14 17.99 17.77 -8.76
CA ASN A 14 18.00 16.52 -9.52
C ASN A 14 19.36 15.77 -9.55
N ASP A 15 20.20 16.00 -8.54
CA ASP A 15 21.51 15.38 -8.34
C ASP A 15 21.45 14.32 -7.21
N ALA A 16 22.56 13.61 -6.97
CA ALA A 16 22.65 12.65 -5.88
C ALA A 16 22.37 13.24 -4.51
N SER A 17 22.73 14.51 -4.29
CA SER A 17 22.47 15.23 -3.03
C SER A 17 20.98 15.56 -2.86
N ALA A 18 20.26 15.81 -3.96
CA ALA A 18 18.81 16.05 -3.96
C ALA A 18 18.02 14.83 -3.45
N TRP A 19 18.45 13.62 -3.82
CA TRP A 19 17.88 12.39 -3.29
C TRP A 19 18.06 12.27 -1.78
N THR A 20 19.28 12.54 -1.28
CA THR A 20 19.56 12.52 0.16
C THR A 20 18.70 13.52 0.92
N LYS A 21 18.59 14.77 0.44
CA LYS A 21 17.76 15.80 1.04
C LYS A 21 16.28 15.39 1.07
N THR A 22 15.77 14.84 -0.03
CA THR A 22 14.38 14.37 -0.13
C THR A 22 14.09 13.27 0.89
N PHE A 23 14.97 12.27 1.01
CA PHE A 23 14.78 11.21 2.00
C PHE A 23 14.95 11.69 3.44
N CYS A 24 15.83 12.66 3.71
CA CYS A 24 15.90 13.30 5.02
C CYS A 24 14.59 14.01 5.40
N VAL A 25 13.96 14.72 4.47
CA VAL A 25 12.66 15.37 4.71
C VAL A 25 11.60 14.31 5.05
N PHE A 26 11.51 13.24 4.28
CA PHE A 26 10.57 12.15 4.59
C PHE A 26 10.88 11.46 5.91
N GLY A 27 12.16 11.29 6.24
CA GLY A 27 12.60 10.74 7.53
C GLY A 27 12.14 11.59 8.71
N LEU A 28 12.31 12.92 8.63
CA LEU A 28 11.85 13.84 9.66
C LEU A 28 10.32 13.82 9.82
N VAL A 29 9.57 13.78 8.72
CA VAL A 29 8.10 13.66 8.77
C VAL A 29 7.70 12.32 9.41
N ALA A 30 8.38 11.22 9.06
CA ALA A 30 8.11 9.91 9.66
C ALA A 30 8.38 9.91 11.16
N VAL A 31 9.52 10.45 11.61
CA VAL A 31 9.84 10.57 13.04
C VAL A 31 8.79 11.39 13.77
N ALA A 32 8.39 12.54 13.22
CA ALA A 32 7.34 13.36 13.81
C ALA A 32 6.01 12.60 13.94
N ALA A 33 5.61 11.88 12.88
CA ALA A 33 4.39 11.06 12.90
C ALA A 33 4.45 9.93 13.95
N PHE A 34 5.60 9.26 14.10
CA PHE A 34 5.81 8.26 15.12
C PHE A 34 5.75 8.84 16.54
N LEU A 35 6.36 10.01 16.76
CA LEU A 35 6.30 10.69 18.06
C LEU A 35 4.87 11.09 18.41
N ILE A 36 4.13 11.65 17.47
CA ILE A 36 2.70 11.99 17.66
C ILE A 36 1.91 10.74 18.02
N ASN A 37 2.13 9.63 17.31
CA ASN A 37 1.46 8.37 17.61
C ASN A 37 1.86 7.85 19.00
N PHE A 38 3.14 7.86 19.34
CA PHE A 38 3.66 7.37 20.64
C PHE A 38 3.08 8.16 21.81
N PHE A 39 3.09 9.49 21.75
CA PHE A 39 2.55 10.33 22.83
C PHE A 39 1.02 10.45 22.82
N GLY A 40 0.38 10.32 21.64
CA GLY A 40 -1.06 10.41 21.50
C GLY A 40 -1.82 9.12 21.77
N THR A 41 -1.14 7.96 21.72
CA THR A 41 -1.78 6.66 21.89
C THR A 41 -1.59 6.16 23.32
N LYS A 42 -2.70 5.85 24.02
CA LYS A 42 -2.68 5.21 25.32
C LYS A 42 -3.30 3.82 25.20
N GLU A 43 -2.55 2.81 25.61
CA GLU A 43 -3.05 1.44 25.65
C GLU A 43 -4.21 1.34 26.66
N ARG A 44 -5.40 1.06 26.14
CA ARG A 44 -6.62 0.97 26.97
C ARG A 44 -7.12 -0.47 27.13
N VAL A 45 -6.64 -1.39 26.31
CA VAL A 45 -7.08 -2.78 26.31
C VAL A 45 -5.99 -3.63 26.93
N LYS A 46 -6.31 -4.28 28.05
CA LYS A 46 -5.41 -5.29 28.63
C LYS A 46 -5.43 -6.54 27.74
N PRO A 47 -4.27 -7.19 27.49
CA PRO A 47 -4.25 -8.44 26.73
C PRO A 47 -5.10 -9.50 27.46
N ALA A 48 -5.92 -10.24 26.69
CA ALA A 48 -6.78 -11.28 27.23
C ALA A 48 -6.02 -12.43 27.95
N SER A 49 -4.71 -12.52 27.72
CA SER A 49 -3.80 -13.47 28.38
C SER A 49 -3.17 -12.92 29.67
N ALA A 50 -3.47 -11.70 30.09
CA ALA A 50 -3.04 -11.21 31.39
C ALA A 50 -3.89 -11.88 32.46
N GLY A 51 -3.27 -12.66 33.35
CA GLY A 51 -3.91 -13.18 34.57
C GLY A 51 -4.41 -12.04 35.47
N GLU A 52 -5.10 -12.38 36.55
CA GLU A 52 -5.64 -11.41 37.52
C GLU A 52 -4.59 -10.40 38.03
N ASP A 53 -3.31 -10.78 38.02
CA ASP A 53 -2.17 -9.94 38.41
C ASP A 53 -1.63 -9.03 37.29
N GLY A 54 -2.27 -9.00 36.12
CA GLY A 54 -1.85 -8.16 34.98
C GLY A 54 -0.54 -8.60 34.31
N LYS A 55 0.05 -9.71 34.70
CA LYS A 55 1.28 -10.27 34.12
C LYS A 55 0.92 -11.19 32.95
N VAL A 56 1.44 -10.88 31.78
CA VAL A 56 1.36 -11.78 30.62
C VAL A 56 2.28 -12.97 30.90
N LYS A 57 1.76 -14.22 30.79
CA LYS A 57 2.63 -15.41 30.88
C LYS A 57 3.67 -15.33 29.76
N ASP A 58 4.94 -15.32 30.15
CA ASP A 58 6.04 -15.42 29.18
C ASP A 58 5.98 -16.77 28.48
N VAL A 59 5.55 -16.76 27.21
CA VAL A 59 5.59 -17.94 26.37
C VAL A 59 6.97 -18.01 25.72
N PRO A 60 7.73 -19.11 25.88
CA PRO A 60 9.03 -19.26 25.23
C PRO A 60 8.90 -19.01 23.71
N PHE A 61 9.83 -18.25 23.13
CA PHE A 61 9.79 -17.86 21.72
C PHE A 61 9.58 -19.04 20.77
N LYS A 62 10.24 -20.18 21.05
CA LYS A 62 10.08 -21.40 20.24
C LYS A 62 8.66 -21.97 20.25
N GLU A 63 7.99 -21.93 21.39
CA GLU A 63 6.61 -22.42 21.53
C GLU A 63 5.64 -21.47 20.82
N GLY A 64 5.83 -20.16 20.95
CA GLY A 64 5.08 -19.15 20.23
C GLY A 64 5.21 -19.32 18.72
N LEU A 65 6.43 -19.50 18.22
CA LEU A 65 6.72 -19.71 16.80
C LEU A 65 6.07 -21.02 16.29
N LYS A 66 6.19 -22.12 17.05
CA LYS A 66 5.56 -23.40 16.73
C LYS A 66 4.04 -23.30 16.67
N ALA A 67 3.44 -22.55 17.58
CA ALA A 67 1.99 -22.31 17.59
C ALA A 67 1.54 -21.51 16.34
N LEU A 68 2.30 -20.50 15.91
CA LEU A 68 2.03 -19.75 14.69
C LEU A 68 2.07 -20.67 13.46
N PHE A 69 3.14 -21.43 13.27
CA PHE A 69 3.25 -22.36 12.13
C PHE A 69 2.25 -23.53 12.17
N LYS A 70 1.67 -23.84 13.31
CA LYS A 70 0.59 -24.81 13.43
C LYS A 70 -0.78 -24.22 13.04
N ASN A 71 -0.91 -22.90 13.04
CA ASN A 71 -2.14 -22.21 12.70
C ASN A 71 -2.27 -22.04 11.18
N LYS A 72 -3.09 -22.87 10.54
CA LYS A 72 -3.31 -22.84 9.08
C LYS A 72 -3.83 -21.48 8.58
N TYR A 73 -4.63 -20.78 9.38
CA TYR A 73 -5.16 -19.47 9.00
C TYR A 73 -4.05 -18.41 8.99
N TRP A 74 -3.13 -18.48 9.96
CA TRP A 74 -1.98 -17.59 10.00
C TRP A 74 -1.06 -17.80 8.78
N ILE A 75 -0.76 -19.07 8.43
CA ILE A 75 0.06 -19.41 7.24
C ILE A 75 -0.59 -18.88 5.97
N MET A 76 -1.91 -19.11 5.83
CA MET A 76 -2.66 -18.68 4.65
C MET A 76 -2.67 -17.15 4.53
N MET A 77 -2.90 -16.41 5.63
CA MET A 77 -2.88 -14.95 5.64
C MET A 77 -1.48 -14.39 5.36
N THR A 78 -0.45 -14.99 5.94
CA THR A 78 0.95 -14.60 5.69
C THR A 78 1.34 -14.83 4.24
N GLY A 79 0.96 -15.97 3.66
CA GLY A 79 1.20 -16.27 2.25
C GLY A 79 0.47 -15.28 1.32
N MET A 80 -0.78 -14.95 1.63
CA MET A 80 -1.55 -13.97 0.87
C MET A 80 -0.93 -12.57 0.95
N LEU A 81 -0.49 -12.13 2.13
CA LEU A 81 0.23 -10.87 2.30
C LEU A 81 1.55 -10.85 1.53
N ALA A 82 2.33 -11.93 1.57
CA ALA A 82 3.58 -12.02 0.81
C ALA A 82 3.34 -11.89 -0.70
N LEU A 83 2.34 -12.57 -1.25
CA LEU A 83 1.96 -12.44 -2.65
C LEU A 83 1.46 -11.02 -2.99
N PHE A 84 0.69 -10.41 -2.11
CA PHE A 84 0.22 -9.03 -2.29
C PHE A 84 1.39 -8.04 -2.35
N PHE A 85 2.36 -8.13 -1.43
CA PHE A 85 3.53 -7.26 -1.46
C PHE A 85 4.43 -7.49 -2.66
N LEU A 86 4.57 -8.74 -3.10
CA LEU A 86 5.30 -9.08 -4.32
C LEU A 86 4.63 -8.44 -5.55
N MET A 87 3.32 -8.61 -5.70
CA MET A 87 2.55 -7.99 -6.78
C MET A 87 2.67 -6.47 -6.74
N TYR A 88 2.55 -5.85 -5.57
CA TYR A 88 2.67 -4.41 -5.38
C TYR A 88 4.06 -3.88 -5.79
N SER A 89 5.13 -4.60 -5.42
CA SER A 89 6.51 -4.25 -5.75
C SER A 89 6.76 -4.34 -7.27
N VAL A 90 6.34 -5.43 -7.90
CA VAL A 90 6.46 -5.62 -9.35
C VAL A 90 5.70 -4.53 -10.11
N ASN A 91 4.49 -4.21 -9.66
CA ASN A 91 3.67 -3.18 -10.26
C ASN A 91 4.31 -1.78 -10.17
N GLY A 92 4.87 -1.43 -9.00
CA GLY A 92 5.60 -0.18 -8.81
C GLY A 92 6.78 -0.04 -9.77
N GLY A 93 7.58 -1.11 -9.92
CA GLY A 93 8.68 -1.17 -10.87
C GLY A 93 8.21 -1.05 -12.32
N ALA A 94 7.21 -1.83 -12.72
CA ALA A 94 6.64 -1.82 -14.07
C ALA A 94 6.11 -0.43 -14.46
N THR A 95 5.48 0.30 -13.54
CA THR A 95 5.00 1.67 -13.79
C THR A 95 6.13 2.62 -14.17
N VAL A 96 7.30 2.49 -13.52
CA VAL A 96 8.47 3.33 -13.83
C VAL A 96 9.01 3.06 -15.23
N TYR A 97 9.14 1.78 -15.60
CA TYR A 97 9.58 1.40 -16.95
C TYR A 97 8.56 1.81 -18.01
N TYR A 98 7.27 1.63 -17.74
CA TYR A 98 6.20 2.04 -18.64
C TYR A 98 6.24 3.55 -18.92
N ALA A 99 6.38 4.37 -17.88
CA ALA A 99 6.47 5.81 -18.02
C ALA A 99 7.72 6.25 -18.78
N LYS A 100 8.87 5.62 -18.50
CA LYS A 100 10.14 5.95 -19.14
C LYS A 100 10.21 5.49 -20.59
N ASP A 101 9.87 4.22 -20.87
CA ASP A 101 10.18 3.59 -22.13
C ASP A 101 9.01 3.68 -23.16
N ILE A 102 7.77 3.76 -22.68
CA ILE A 102 6.58 3.85 -23.56
C ILE A 102 6.07 5.29 -23.65
N LEU A 103 6.01 6.02 -22.53
CA LEU A 103 5.52 7.41 -22.53
C LEU A 103 6.62 8.44 -22.80
N GLY A 104 7.90 8.05 -22.68
CA GLY A 104 9.04 8.94 -22.88
C GLY A 104 9.25 10.00 -21.80
N ASP A 105 8.42 10.02 -20.77
CA ASP A 105 8.51 11.00 -19.67
C ASP A 105 8.40 10.31 -18.31
N ARG A 106 9.52 10.27 -17.60
CA ARG A 106 9.62 9.69 -16.25
C ARG A 106 8.76 10.43 -15.21
N ASN A 107 8.48 11.71 -15.41
CA ASN A 107 7.72 12.52 -14.47
C ASN A 107 6.25 12.10 -14.40
N LEU A 108 5.75 11.45 -15.47
CA LEU A 108 4.41 10.88 -15.50
C LEU A 108 4.17 9.79 -14.45
N VAL A 109 5.23 9.16 -13.91
CA VAL A 109 5.11 8.23 -12.78
C VAL A 109 4.41 8.88 -11.59
N SER A 110 4.78 10.13 -11.27
CA SER A 110 4.16 10.87 -10.17
C SER A 110 2.68 11.16 -10.43
N THR A 111 2.33 11.50 -11.66
CA THR A 111 0.95 11.76 -12.07
C THR A 111 0.10 10.49 -12.02
N ILE A 112 0.59 9.38 -12.58
CA ILE A 112 -0.09 8.08 -12.58
C ILE A 112 -0.34 7.61 -11.14
N ASN A 113 0.70 7.62 -10.31
CA ASN A 113 0.58 7.25 -8.90
C ASN A 113 -0.30 8.23 -8.11
N GLY A 114 -0.28 9.51 -8.46
CA GLY A 114 -1.13 10.53 -7.86
C GLY A 114 -2.62 10.23 -8.10
N ILE A 115 -3.00 9.99 -9.35
CA ILE A 115 -4.38 9.63 -9.73
C ILE A 115 -4.81 8.35 -9.01
N PHE A 116 -3.97 7.30 -9.06
CA PHE A 116 -4.23 6.03 -8.39
C PHE A 116 -4.49 6.22 -6.88
N ASN A 117 -3.62 6.95 -6.18
CA ASN A 117 -3.75 7.17 -4.73
C ASN A 117 -4.98 8.01 -4.37
N VAL A 118 -5.29 9.06 -5.13
CA VAL A 118 -6.47 9.89 -4.89
C VAL A 118 -7.74 9.06 -5.05
N VAL A 119 -7.84 8.29 -6.13
CA VAL A 119 -8.99 7.41 -6.38
C VAL A 119 -9.11 6.36 -5.28
N GLN A 120 -8.00 5.75 -4.86
CA GLN A 120 -7.99 4.77 -3.78
C GLN A 120 -8.52 5.35 -2.47
N ILE A 121 -8.07 6.55 -2.08
CA ILE A 121 -8.56 7.22 -0.87
C ILE A 121 -10.06 7.50 -0.95
N LEU A 122 -10.53 8.05 -2.07
CA LEU A 122 -11.96 8.31 -2.27
C LEU A 122 -12.79 7.03 -2.25
N ALA A 123 -12.31 5.97 -2.91
CA ALA A 123 -12.98 4.68 -2.95
C ALA A 123 -13.11 4.04 -1.56
N MET A 124 -12.11 4.19 -0.68
CA MET A 124 -12.15 3.65 0.69
C MET A 124 -13.40 4.06 1.47
N PHE A 125 -13.90 5.30 1.30
CA PHE A 125 -15.11 5.75 1.97
C PHE A 125 -16.36 4.96 1.51
N PHE A 126 -16.42 4.60 0.22
CA PHE A 126 -17.54 3.84 -0.34
C PHE A 126 -17.41 2.35 -0.08
N ILE A 127 -16.18 1.82 -0.08
CA ILE A 127 -15.92 0.39 0.16
C ILE A 127 -16.35 -0.04 1.56
N ALA A 128 -16.19 0.80 2.59
CA ALA A 128 -16.67 0.51 3.93
C ALA A 128 -18.19 0.23 3.96
N MET A 129 -18.96 0.94 3.13
CA MET A 129 -20.40 0.71 2.99
C MET A 129 -20.68 -0.58 2.19
N LEU A 130 -19.91 -0.84 1.15
CA LEU A 130 -20.04 -2.02 0.30
C LEU A 130 -19.73 -3.32 1.07
N VAL A 131 -18.72 -3.29 1.93
CA VAL A 131 -18.36 -4.42 2.81
C VAL A 131 -19.49 -4.80 3.76
N LYS A 132 -20.26 -3.81 4.27
CA LYS A 132 -21.43 -4.08 5.11
C LYS A 132 -22.54 -4.82 4.35
N ARG A 133 -22.67 -4.60 3.05
CA ARG A 133 -23.73 -5.21 2.22
C ARG A 133 -23.33 -6.56 1.62
N LEU A 134 -22.13 -6.64 1.05
CA LEU A 134 -21.68 -7.80 0.27
C LEU A 134 -20.79 -8.75 1.08
N GLY A 135 -20.31 -8.31 2.25
CA GLY A 135 -19.35 -9.07 3.06
C GLY A 135 -17.91 -8.93 2.55
N LYS A 136 -16.95 -9.10 3.45
CA LYS A 136 -15.51 -8.90 3.20
C LYS A 136 -14.96 -9.77 2.06
N LYS A 137 -15.37 -11.05 1.98
CA LYS A 137 -14.90 -12.01 0.97
C LYS A 137 -15.26 -11.58 -0.45
N ASN A 138 -16.52 -11.17 -0.66
CA ASN A 138 -17.00 -10.80 -2.00
C ASN A 138 -16.40 -9.47 -2.46
N VAL A 139 -16.28 -8.48 -1.56
CA VAL A 139 -15.64 -7.21 -1.88
C VAL A 139 -14.18 -7.40 -2.26
N PHE A 140 -13.44 -8.21 -1.51
CA PHE A 140 -12.06 -8.56 -1.85
C PHE A 140 -11.95 -9.24 -3.23
N ALA A 141 -12.84 -10.19 -3.54
CA ALA A 141 -12.85 -10.85 -4.85
C ALA A 141 -13.15 -9.86 -5.99
N ILE A 142 -14.09 -8.94 -5.80
CA ILE A 142 -14.40 -7.87 -6.77
C ILE A 142 -13.16 -6.98 -6.96
N GLY A 143 -12.48 -6.62 -5.87
CA GLY A 143 -11.26 -5.82 -5.93
C GLY A 143 -10.16 -6.46 -6.77
N LEU A 144 -9.91 -7.75 -6.57
CA LEU A 144 -8.93 -8.50 -7.37
C LEU A 144 -9.28 -8.52 -8.86
N VAL A 145 -10.55 -8.74 -9.19
CA VAL A 145 -11.01 -8.74 -10.60
C VAL A 145 -10.82 -7.36 -11.23
N LEU A 146 -11.17 -6.28 -10.51
CA LEU A 146 -10.99 -4.92 -10.99
C LEU A 146 -9.50 -4.58 -11.18
N ASP A 147 -8.63 -5.02 -10.29
CA ASP A 147 -7.19 -4.78 -10.41
C ASP A 147 -6.60 -5.51 -11.64
N ILE A 148 -7.00 -6.76 -11.89
CA ILE A 148 -6.63 -7.51 -13.10
C ILE A 148 -7.12 -6.80 -14.37
N ILE A 149 -8.38 -6.38 -14.41
CA ILE A 149 -8.95 -5.65 -15.55
C ILE A 149 -8.19 -4.35 -15.79
N GLY A 150 -7.91 -3.59 -14.73
CA GLY A 150 -7.16 -2.35 -14.82
C GLY A 150 -5.73 -2.56 -15.34
N MET A 151 -5.05 -3.64 -14.94
CA MET A 151 -3.72 -3.98 -15.46
C MET A 151 -3.77 -4.36 -16.94
N LEU A 152 -4.74 -5.15 -17.36
CA LEU A 152 -4.92 -5.49 -18.78
C LEU A 152 -5.19 -4.24 -19.61
N LEU A 153 -6.06 -3.35 -19.15
CA LEU A 153 -6.33 -2.08 -19.83
C LEU A 153 -5.08 -1.20 -19.98
N LEU A 154 -4.22 -1.16 -18.97
CA LEU A 154 -2.94 -0.44 -19.04
C LEU A 154 -2.06 -0.99 -20.19
N ASN A 155 -2.03 -2.31 -20.36
CA ASN A 155 -1.24 -2.96 -21.40
C ASN A 155 -1.78 -2.63 -22.81
N PHE A 156 -3.11 -2.54 -22.96
CA PHE A 156 -3.76 -2.17 -24.23
C PHE A 156 -3.84 -0.66 -24.47
N ALA A 157 -3.52 0.16 -23.48
CA ALA A 157 -3.61 1.63 -23.61
C ALA A 157 -2.63 2.22 -24.64
N GLY A 158 -1.57 1.47 -25.02
CA GLY A 158 -0.66 1.84 -26.10
C GLY A 158 -0.01 3.23 -25.98
N GLY A 159 0.18 3.74 -24.74
CA GLY A 159 0.70 5.08 -24.49
C GLY A 159 -0.36 6.20 -24.49
N SER A 160 -1.63 5.88 -24.67
CA SER A 160 -2.72 6.86 -24.59
C SER A 160 -2.93 7.33 -23.14
N MET A 161 -2.85 8.65 -22.91
CA MET A 161 -3.09 9.24 -21.57
C MET A 161 -4.51 8.91 -21.04
N ALA A 162 -5.52 8.90 -21.91
CA ALA A 162 -6.87 8.54 -21.51
C ALA A 162 -6.94 7.08 -21.00
N GLY A 163 -6.31 6.15 -21.71
CA GLY A 163 -6.24 4.75 -21.30
C GLY A 163 -5.51 4.56 -19.96
N ILE A 164 -4.44 5.32 -19.72
CA ILE A 164 -3.68 5.29 -18.47
C ILE A 164 -4.53 5.80 -17.31
N VAL A 165 -5.24 6.91 -17.50
CA VAL A 165 -6.13 7.47 -16.46
C VAL A 165 -7.25 6.48 -16.12
N VAL A 166 -7.92 5.91 -17.11
CA VAL A 166 -8.99 4.92 -16.91
C VAL A 166 -8.45 3.68 -16.17
N SER A 167 -7.32 3.15 -16.61
CA SER A 167 -6.65 2.02 -15.92
C SER A 167 -6.33 2.35 -14.47
N SER A 168 -5.76 3.53 -14.21
CA SER A 168 -5.39 3.98 -12.85
C SER A 168 -6.61 4.13 -11.95
N VAL A 169 -7.73 4.61 -12.49
CA VAL A 169 -9.01 4.73 -11.76
C VAL A 169 -9.54 3.35 -11.38
N ILE A 170 -9.62 2.42 -12.34
CA ILE A 170 -10.14 1.06 -12.09
C ILE A 170 -9.27 0.33 -11.07
N ARG A 171 -7.95 0.43 -11.18
CA ARG A 171 -7.00 -0.16 -10.25
C ARG A 171 -7.07 0.49 -8.86
N GLY A 172 -7.24 1.82 -8.79
CA GLY A 172 -7.42 2.53 -7.53
C GLY A 172 -8.66 2.05 -6.76
N ILE A 173 -9.77 1.82 -7.46
CA ILE A 173 -10.99 1.25 -6.88
C ILE A 173 -10.76 -0.21 -6.46
N GLY A 174 -10.15 -1.02 -7.33
CA GLY A 174 -9.82 -2.42 -7.04
C GLY A 174 -8.94 -2.58 -5.81
N ASN A 175 -7.90 -1.77 -5.70
CA ASN A 175 -6.95 -1.80 -4.58
C ASN A 175 -7.54 -1.26 -3.26
N ALA A 176 -8.63 -0.49 -3.31
CA ALA A 176 -9.36 -0.05 -2.13
C ALA A 176 -10.27 -1.15 -1.53
N CYS A 177 -10.63 -2.18 -2.32
CA CYS A 177 -11.48 -3.31 -1.90
C CYS A 177 -10.72 -4.34 -1.10
#